data_6d037cdab5abd97c52f4c17df8b9e61b
#
_entry.id   6d037cdab5abd97c52f4c17df8b9e61b
#
_cell.length_a   1.000
_cell.length_b   1.000
_cell.length_c   1.000
_cell.angle_alpha   90.00
_cell.angle_beta   90.00
_cell.angle_gamma   90.00
#
_symmetry.space_group_name_H-M   'P 1'
#
loop_
_entity.id
_entity.type
_entity.pdbx_description
1 polymer ?
#
loop_
_entity_poly.entity_id
_entity_poly.type
_entity_poly.pdbx_seq_one_letter_code
_entity_poly.pdbx_strand_id
1 'polypeptide(L)'
;MLRSLVGAEMCIRDRFQVMSVAEAAEKADIIHILLPDESHGAVYEAEIKPHLKAGKTLCCSHGFAYVFNTIVPPADVDVIMVAPKGPGTEVRRVFEEGFGCPGLIAVHQNPSGKARDVALAMAKAEGLTRGGVLECTMAQETYEDLFGEQNVLCGGLVDLMKYGFETLTEAGYPPEMAYFECVHEAKLIVDLIYNGGIQKMNSVISNTAEFGEYYNGPQILPAEVKERMKESLKRIESGKFAKDWLEEAAKGAPNLKAKREALGQHPVEIVGAKIRSLFERN
;
A
#
# COMPACT_ATOMS: atom_id res chain seq x y z
N MET A 1 -11.35 10.13 12.97
CA MET A 1 -12.80 9.96 13.11
C MET A 1 -13.55 9.92 11.77
N LEU A 2 -13.28 10.79 10.81
CA LEU A 2 -14.00 10.79 9.51
C LEU A 2 -13.78 9.53 8.64
N ARG A 3 -12.61 8.89 8.69
CA ARG A 3 -12.32 7.69 7.89
C ARG A 3 -13.09 6.44 8.34
N SER A 4 -13.42 6.31 9.61
CA SER A 4 -14.23 5.21 10.13
C SER A 4 -15.72 5.35 9.74
N LEU A 5 -16.22 6.57 9.59
CA LEU A 5 -17.58 6.84 9.15
C LEU A 5 -17.81 6.45 7.69
N VAL A 6 -16.85 6.73 6.79
CA VAL A 6 -16.94 6.36 5.36
C VAL A 6 -17.03 4.85 5.20
N GLY A 7 -16.25 4.05 5.95
CA GLY A 7 -16.35 2.60 5.95
C GLY A 7 -17.70 2.10 6.47
N ALA A 8 -18.20 2.69 7.56
CA ALA A 8 -19.50 2.33 8.13
C ALA A 8 -20.66 2.68 7.18
N GLU A 9 -20.63 3.84 6.53
CA GLU A 9 -21.65 4.25 5.54
C GLU A 9 -21.69 3.30 4.34
N MET A 10 -20.55 2.85 3.83
CA MET A 10 -20.48 1.84 2.77
C MET A 10 -21.09 0.50 3.23
N CYS A 11 -20.75 0.02 4.41
CA CYS A 11 -21.31 -1.21 4.97
C CYS A 11 -22.82 -1.13 5.13
N ILE A 12 -23.35 -0.01 5.64
CA ILE A 12 -24.79 0.23 5.76
C ILE A 12 -25.47 0.20 4.39
N ARG A 13 -24.89 0.88 3.41
CA ARG A 13 -25.39 0.88 2.03
C ARG A 13 -25.41 -0.51 1.41
N ASP A 14 -24.37 -1.31 1.67
CA ASP A 14 -24.25 -2.68 1.17
C ASP A 14 -25.01 -3.71 2.05
N ARG A 15 -25.80 -3.24 3.03
CA ARG A 15 -26.63 -4.03 3.95
C ARG A 15 -25.86 -4.92 4.93
N PHE A 16 -24.61 -4.61 5.23
CA PHE A 16 -23.88 -5.24 6.32
C PHE A 16 -24.29 -4.65 7.67
N GLN A 17 -24.25 -5.47 8.71
CA GLN A 17 -24.46 -5.00 10.07
C GLN A 17 -23.21 -4.30 10.57
N VAL A 18 -23.35 -3.03 10.94
CA VAL A 18 -22.29 -2.28 11.62
C VAL A 18 -22.48 -2.42 13.13
N MET A 19 -21.41 -2.77 13.82
CA MET A 19 -21.38 -2.98 15.26
C MET A 19 -20.02 -2.57 15.84
N SER A 20 -19.85 -2.61 17.15
CA SER A 20 -18.56 -2.41 17.80
C SER A 20 -17.56 -3.50 17.40
N VAL A 21 -16.25 -3.20 17.52
CA VAL A 21 -15.19 -4.18 17.24
C VAL A 21 -15.34 -5.43 18.12
N ALA A 22 -15.63 -5.24 19.41
CA ALA A 22 -15.83 -6.35 20.35
C ALA A 22 -17.01 -7.25 19.95
N GLU A 23 -18.17 -6.66 19.60
CA GLU A 23 -19.34 -7.42 19.14
C GLU A 23 -19.07 -8.17 17.82
N ALA A 24 -18.33 -7.53 16.90
CA ALA A 24 -17.93 -8.17 15.65
C ALA A 24 -16.98 -9.34 15.91
N ALA A 25 -15.97 -9.14 16.77
CA ALA A 25 -15.01 -10.17 17.14
C ALA A 25 -15.65 -11.36 17.87
N GLU A 26 -16.68 -11.10 18.70
CA GLU A 26 -17.43 -12.17 19.37
C GLU A 26 -18.20 -13.04 18.38
N LYS A 27 -18.89 -12.42 17.41
CA LYS A 27 -19.80 -13.11 16.48
C LYS A 27 -19.09 -13.75 15.29
N ALA A 28 -17.98 -13.18 14.83
CA ALA A 28 -17.30 -13.62 13.62
C ALA A 28 -16.51 -14.92 13.82
N ASP A 29 -16.50 -15.78 12.79
CA ASP A 29 -15.57 -16.91 12.67
C ASP A 29 -14.22 -16.46 12.10
N ILE A 30 -14.24 -15.48 11.19
CA ILE A 30 -13.04 -14.86 10.59
C ILE A 30 -13.06 -13.37 10.92
N ILE A 31 -12.02 -12.88 11.56
CA ILE A 31 -11.85 -11.50 11.95
C ILE A 31 -10.77 -10.89 11.04
N HIS A 32 -11.18 -10.08 10.07
CA HIS A 32 -10.26 -9.39 9.17
C HIS A 32 -9.94 -8.00 9.71
N ILE A 33 -8.69 -7.80 10.14
CA ILE A 33 -8.23 -6.55 10.75
C ILE A 33 -7.70 -5.64 9.63
N LEU A 34 -8.44 -4.56 9.33
CA LEU A 34 -8.12 -3.56 8.31
C LEU A 34 -7.96 -2.16 8.90
N LEU A 35 -7.50 -2.09 10.14
CA LEU A 35 -7.19 -0.85 10.84
C LEU A 35 -5.80 -0.33 10.40
N PRO A 36 -5.48 0.96 10.66
CA PRO A 36 -4.10 1.43 10.54
C PRO A 36 -3.16 0.68 11.48
N ASP A 37 -1.95 0.34 11.02
CA ASP A 37 -1.00 -0.51 11.73
C ASP A 37 -0.68 -0.04 13.15
N GLU A 38 -0.57 1.26 13.36
CA GLU A 38 -0.30 1.87 14.66
C GLU A 38 -1.41 1.67 15.69
N SER A 39 -2.62 1.32 15.25
CA SER A 39 -3.77 1.06 16.12
C SER A 39 -4.02 -0.42 16.37
N HIS A 40 -3.42 -1.31 15.59
CA HIS A 40 -3.67 -2.75 15.64
C HIS A 40 -3.48 -3.32 17.05
N GLY A 41 -2.33 -3.08 17.69
CA GLY A 41 -2.02 -3.64 19.00
C GLY A 41 -3.01 -3.24 20.08
N ALA A 42 -3.34 -1.95 20.16
CA ALA A 42 -4.27 -1.44 21.17
C ALA A 42 -5.69 -1.98 21.01
N VAL A 43 -6.22 -1.97 19.77
CA VAL A 43 -7.56 -2.49 19.48
C VAL A 43 -7.61 -4.00 19.66
N TYR A 44 -6.55 -4.71 19.24
CA TYR A 44 -6.46 -6.15 19.42
C TYR A 44 -6.54 -6.54 20.90
N GLU A 45 -5.72 -5.97 21.76
CA GLU A 45 -5.69 -6.29 23.19
C GLU A 45 -7.02 -5.93 23.90
N ALA A 46 -7.61 -4.78 23.56
CA ALA A 46 -8.81 -4.29 24.24
C ALA A 46 -10.11 -4.94 23.75
N GLU A 47 -10.25 -5.16 22.44
CA GLU A 47 -11.55 -5.46 21.84
C GLU A 47 -11.61 -6.79 21.06
N ILE A 48 -10.48 -7.33 20.60
CA ILE A 48 -10.47 -8.56 19.78
C ILE A 48 -10.07 -9.77 20.62
N LYS A 49 -8.94 -9.68 21.29
CA LYS A 49 -8.32 -10.78 22.04
C LYS A 49 -9.26 -11.42 23.08
N PRO A 50 -10.10 -10.68 23.85
CA PRO A 50 -11.04 -11.29 24.81
C PRO A 50 -12.08 -12.22 24.19
N HIS A 51 -12.33 -12.08 22.88
CA HIS A 51 -13.34 -12.83 22.12
C HIS A 51 -12.75 -13.96 21.27
N LEU A 52 -11.42 -14.12 21.28
CA LEU A 52 -10.74 -15.21 20.56
C LEU A 52 -10.93 -16.54 21.28
N LYS A 53 -11.15 -17.58 20.49
CA LYS A 53 -11.24 -18.96 20.93
C LYS A 53 -10.82 -19.89 19.80
N ALA A 54 -10.48 -21.13 20.14
CA ALA A 54 -10.20 -22.18 19.17
C ALA A 54 -11.27 -22.24 18.06
N GLY A 55 -10.82 -22.36 16.82
CA GLY A 55 -11.67 -22.41 15.63
C GLY A 55 -11.95 -21.05 14.99
N LYS A 56 -11.57 -19.92 15.60
CA LYS A 56 -11.59 -18.61 14.93
C LYS A 56 -10.32 -18.40 14.10
N THR A 57 -10.44 -17.53 13.11
CA THR A 57 -9.33 -17.13 12.23
C THR A 57 -9.12 -15.62 12.34
N LEU A 58 -7.88 -15.19 12.58
CA LEU A 58 -7.45 -13.82 12.38
C LEU A 58 -6.91 -13.67 10.96
N CYS A 59 -7.33 -12.62 10.26
CA CYS A 59 -6.87 -12.28 8.94
C CYS A 59 -6.33 -10.84 8.91
N CYS A 60 -5.31 -10.60 8.12
CA CYS A 60 -4.81 -9.25 7.79
C CYS A 60 -4.56 -9.14 6.29
N SER A 61 -4.40 -7.91 5.80
CA SER A 61 -3.99 -7.63 4.42
C SER A 61 -2.53 -7.16 4.31
N HIS A 62 -1.85 -7.02 5.45
CA HIS A 62 -0.43 -6.72 5.58
C HIS A 62 0.08 -7.28 6.91
N GLY A 63 1.27 -7.84 6.92
CA GLY A 63 1.76 -8.62 8.05
C GLY A 63 2.42 -7.82 9.17
N PHE A 64 2.45 -6.48 9.13
CA PHE A 64 3.16 -5.60 10.07
C PHE A 64 2.96 -5.99 11.54
N ALA A 65 1.70 -6.13 11.95
CA ALA A 65 1.37 -6.39 13.35
C ALA A 65 1.91 -7.73 13.88
N TYR A 66 1.99 -8.74 13.04
CA TYR A 66 2.45 -10.06 13.41
C TYR A 66 3.98 -10.18 13.31
N VAL A 67 4.58 -9.61 12.28
CA VAL A 67 6.03 -9.65 12.05
C VAL A 67 6.77 -8.83 13.11
N PHE A 68 6.22 -7.69 13.51
CA PHE A 68 6.81 -6.81 14.54
C PHE A 68 6.17 -6.98 15.92
N ASN A 69 5.39 -8.06 16.12
CA ASN A 69 4.85 -8.48 17.41
C ASN A 69 4.00 -7.44 18.15
N THR A 70 3.29 -6.57 17.43
CA THR A 70 2.26 -5.71 18.03
C THR A 70 0.96 -6.48 18.29
N ILE A 71 0.76 -7.61 17.59
CA ILE A 71 -0.25 -8.64 17.88
C ILE A 71 0.46 -9.97 18.11
N VAL A 72 0.17 -10.59 19.25
CA VAL A 72 0.60 -11.96 19.57
C VAL A 72 -0.66 -12.82 19.78
N PRO A 73 -1.06 -13.59 18.75
CA PRO A 73 -2.30 -14.38 18.81
C PRO A 73 -2.17 -15.62 19.70
N PRO A 74 -3.28 -16.11 20.27
CA PRO A 74 -3.31 -17.41 20.94
C PRO A 74 -2.91 -18.54 19.98
N ALA A 75 -2.26 -19.58 20.50
CA ALA A 75 -1.71 -20.68 19.70
C ALA A 75 -2.80 -21.57 19.06
N ASP A 76 -4.04 -21.49 19.53
CA ASP A 76 -5.20 -22.26 19.08
C ASP A 76 -6.10 -21.52 18.06
N VAL A 77 -5.63 -20.36 17.55
CA VAL A 77 -6.32 -19.54 16.55
C VAL A 77 -5.54 -19.58 15.24
N ASP A 78 -6.25 -19.78 14.12
CA ASP A 78 -5.62 -19.64 12.80
C ASP A 78 -5.25 -18.18 12.53
N VAL A 79 -4.10 -17.96 11.90
CA VAL A 79 -3.68 -16.63 11.45
C VAL A 79 -3.25 -16.69 10.01
N ILE A 80 -3.95 -15.91 9.18
CA ILE A 80 -3.73 -15.84 7.74
C ILE A 80 -3.54 -14.41 7.27
N MET A 81 -2.97 -14.27 6.11
CA MET A 81 -2.90 -13.01 5.37
C MET A 81 -3.51 -13.20 3.99
N VAL A 82 -4.29 -12.21 3.55
CA VAL A 82 -4.76 -12.04 2.18
C VAL A 82 -4.43 -10.61 1.77
N ALA A 83 -3.39 -10.45 0.98
CA ALA A 83 -2.78 -9.17 0.64
C ALA A 83 -2.94 -8.85 -0.85
N PRO A 84 -3.96 -8.08 -1.25
CA PRO A 84 -4.04 -7.55 -2.60
C PRO A 84 -2.84 -6.64 -2.90
N LYS A 85 -2.24 -6.77 -4.09
CA LYS A 85 -1.12 -5.91 -4.49
C LYS A 85 -1.64 -4.66 -5.22
N GLY A 86 -2.25 -3.79 -4.44
CA GLY A 86 -2.80 -2.51 -4.88
C GLY A 86 -3.61 -1.82 -3.78
N PRO A 87 -3.79 -0.50 -3.85
CA PRO A 87 -4.59 0.24 -2.89
C PRO A 87 -6.07 -0.20 -2.95
N GLY A 88 -6.76 -0.17 -1.80
CA GLY A 88 -8.12 -0.70 -1.66
C GLY A 88 -9.13 -0.15 -2.66
N THR A 89 -8.98 1.12 -3.07
CA THR A 89 -9.82 1.74 -4.12
C THR A 89 -9.66 1.05 -5.48
N GLU A 90 -8.42 0.67 -5.84
CA GLU A 90 -8.14 -0.05 -7.08
C GLU A 90 -8.60 -1.50 -7.01
N VAL A 91 -8.44 -2.17 -5.86
CA VAL A 91 -8.97 -3.52 -5.65
C VAL A 91 -10.48 -3.55 -5.93
N ARG A 92 -11.23 -2.57 -5.39
CA ARG A 92 -12.67 -2.45 -5.63
C ARG A 92 -12.99 -2.15 -7.10
N ARG A 93 -12.30 -1.18 -7.71
CA ARG A 93 -12.52 -0.79 -9.10
C ARG A 93 -12.35 -1.97 -10.06
N VAL A 94 -11.20 -2.67 -9.99
CA VAL A 94 -10.94 -3.81 -10.90
C VAL A 94 -11.87 -4.99 -10.63
N PHE A 95 -12.33 -5.17 -9.38
CA PHE A 95 -13.34 -6.19 -9.05
C PHE A 95 -14.67 -5.92 -9.76
N GLU A 96 -15.13 -4.65 -9.75
CA GLU A 96 -16.37 -4.22 -10.43
C GLU A 96 -16.26 -4.36 -11.95
N GLU A 97 -15.08 -4.20 -12.51
CA GLU A 97 -14.78 -4.42 -13.94
C GLU A 97 -14.69 -5.91 -14.33
N GLY A 98 -14.91 -6.82 -13.37
CA GLY A 98 -14.85 -8.27 -13.61
C GLY A 98 -13.44 -8.86 -13.64
N PHE A 99 -12.43 -8.04 -13.37
CA PHE A 99 -11.02 -8.45 -13.19
C PHE A 99 -10.71 -8.68 -11.71
N GLY A 100 -9.46 -8.97 -11.35
CA GLY A 100 -8.98 -9.12 -9.98
C GLY A 100 -7.60 -8.53 -9.81
N CYS A 101 -7.41 -7.74 -8.77
CA CYS A 101 -6.07 -7.34 -8.36
C CYS A 101 -5.28 -8.61 -8.00
N PRO A 102 -4.06 -8.82 -8.53
CA PRO A 102 -3.20 -9.91 -8.05
C PRO A 102 -2.94 -9.80 -6.55
N GLY A 103 -2.74 -10.92 -5.88
CA GLY A 103 -2.53 -10.90 -4.44
C GLY A 103 -1.61 -11.98 -3.93
N LEU A 104 -1.23 -11.83 -2.67
CA LEU A 104 -0.45 -12.80 -1.91
C LEU A 104 -1.31 -13.39 -0.80
N ILE A 105 -1.06 -14.67 -0.47
CA ILE A 105 -1.59 -15.28 0.74
C ILE A 105 -0.45 -15.82 1.59
N ALA A 106 -0.62 -15.77 2.91
CA ALA A 106 0.30 -16.41 3.85
C ALA A 106 -0.48 -17.10 4.97
N VAL A 107 0.10 -18.17 5.51
CA VAL A 107 -0.37 -18.85 6.72
C VAL A 107 0.69 -18.67 7.81
N HIS A 108 0.33 -17.93 8.86
CA HIS A 108 1.21 -17.68 10.01
C HIS A 108 1.00 -18.72 11.12
N GLN A 109 -0.27 -19.06 11.42
CA GLN A 109 -0.65 -20.13 12.33
C GLN A 109 -1.76 -20.99 11.73
N ASN A 110 -1.73 -22.32 11.96
CA ASN A 110 -2.67 -23.27 11.39
C ASN A 110 -3.04 -24.41 12.36
N PRO A 111 -3.52 -24.12 13.57
CA PRO A 111 -3.93 -25.17 14.51
C PRO A 111 -5.12 -25.99 14.03
N SER A 112 -6.01 -25.40 13.18
CA SER A 112 -7.15 -26.13 12.62
C SER A 112 -6.79 -27.08 11.48
N GLY A 113 -5.64 -26.89 10.83
CA GLY A 113 -5.23 -27.55 9.59
C GLY A 113 -5.94 -27.02 8.32
N LYS A 114 -6.77 -25.96 8.44
CA LYS A 114 -7.60 -25.41 7.34
C LYS A 114 -7.23 -23.99 6.94
N ALA A 115 -6.28 -23.36 7.62
CA ALA A 115 -5.94 -21.93 7.43
C ALA A 115 -5.65 -21.59 5.97
N ARG A 116 -4.93 -22.46 5.24
CA ARG A 116 -4.62 -22.25 3.83
C ARG A 116 -5.87 -22.22 2.94
N ASP A 117 -6.80 -23.14 3.17
CA ASP A 117 -8.04 -23.20 2.40
C ASP A 117 -8.92 -21.96 2.66
N VAL A 118 -8.93 -21.48 3.91
CA VAL A 118 -9.63 -20.25 4.29
C VAL A 118 -9.00 -19.05 3.58
N ALA A 119 -7.68 -18.91 3.57
CA ALA A 119 -6.98 -17.83 2.86
C ALA A 119 -7.29 -17.83 1.36
N LEU A 120 -7.25 -19.01 0.71
CA LEU A 120 -7.60 -19.15 -0.70
C LEU A 120 -9.08 -18.83 -0.98
N ALA A 121 -9.98 -19.22 -0.10
CA ALA A 121 -11.42 -18.92 -0.22
C ALA A 121 -11.66 -17.41 -0.12
N MET A 122 -11.01 -16.71 0.81
CA MET A 122 -11.07 -15.25 0.93
C MET A 122 -10.50 -14.56 -0.30
N ALA A 123 -9.30 -14.94 -0.74
CA ALA A 123 -8.68 -14.42 -1.95
C ALA A 123 -9.58 -14.60 -3.19
N LYS A 124 -10.28 -15.73 -3.28
CA LYS A 124 -11.26 -15.97 -4.33
C LYS A 124 -12.50 -15.07 -4.20
N ALA A 125 -13.02 -14.88 -3.01
CA ALA A 125 -14.18 -14.01 -2.75
C ALA A 125 -13.86 -12.53 -3.07
N GLU A 126 -12.65 -12.07 -2.80
CA GLU A 126 -12.16 -10.74 -3.15
C GLU A 126 -11.79 -10.59 -4.63
N GLY A 127 -11.87 -11.66 -5.43
CA GLY A 127 -11.57 -11.66 -6.86
C GLY A 127 -10.09 -11.78 -7.20
N LEU A 128 -9.19 -11.90 -6.24
CA LEU A 128 -7.73 -11.91 -6.47
C LEU A 128 -7.29 -13.07 -7.37
N THR A 129 -7.99 -14.21 -7.30
CA THR A 129 -7.70 -15.40 -8.12
C THR A 129 -7.91 -15.17 -9.61
N ARG A 130 -8.58 -14.10 -10.03
CA ARG A 130 -8.73 -13.73 -11.44
C ARG A 130 -7.45 -13.10 -11.99
N GLY A 131 -6.73 -12.32 -11.16
CA GLY A 131 -5.43 -11.74 -11.49
C GLY A 131 -4.25 -12.66 -11.20
N GLY A 132 -4.42 -13.56 -10.23
CA GLY A 132 -3.39 -14.49 -9.77
C GLY A 132 -3.07 -14.34 -8.28
N VAL A 133 -2.83 -15.47 -7.62
CA VAL A 133 -2.48 -15.51 -6.19
C VAL A 133 -1.20 -16.31 -6.01
N LEU A 134 -0.23 -15.74 -5.30
CA LEU A 134 1.00 -16.42 -4.91
C LEU A 134 0.99 -16.65 -3.39
N GLU A 135 1.60 -17.74 -2.97
CA GLU A 135 1.79 -18.07 -1.56
C GLU A 135 3.19 -17.62 -1.11
N CYS A 136 3.26 -16.96 0.03
CA CYS A 136 4.50 -16.47 0.62
C CYS A 136 4.49 -16.64 2.15
N THR A 137 5.55 -16.26 2.83
CA THR A 137 5.53 -16.09 4.28
C THR A 137 5.03 -14.69 4.66
N MET A 138 4.47 -14.54 5.85
CA MET A 138 4.06 -13.25 6.39
C MET A 138 5.22 -12.23 6.37
N ALA A 139 6.42 -12.65 6.73
CA ALA A 139 7.60 -11.80 6.76
C ALA A 139 8.04 -11.35 5.35
N GLN A 140 7.99 -12.24 4.36
CA GLN A 140 8.32 -11.87 2.97
C GLN A 140 7.40 -10.75 2.47
N GLU A 141 6.09 -10.95 2.56
CA GLU A 141 5.14 -9.91 2.15
C GLU A 141 5.39 -8.59 2.88
N THR A 142 5.52 -8.64 4.20
CA THR A 142 5.69 -7.44 5.02
C THR A 142 6.96 -6.66 4.64
N TYR A 143 8.07 -7.33 4.44
CA TYR A 143 9.32 -6.66 4.09
C TYR A 143 9.33 -6.13 2.66
N GLU A 144 8.79 -6.91 1.72
CA GLU A 144 8.70 -6.53 0.31
C GLU A 144 7.74 -5.35 0.11
N ASP A 145 6.59 -5.37 0.77
CA ASP A 145 5.60 -4.30 0.71
C ASP A 145 6.15 -2.98 1.28
N LEU A 146 6.65 -3.01 2.52
CA LEU A 146 7.30 -1.85 3.15
C LEU A 146 8.48 -1.33 2.32
N PHE A 147 9.28 -2.21 1.72
CA PHE A 147 10.36 -1.81 0.84
C PHE A 147 9.84 -1.13 -0.42
N GLY A 148 8.86 -1.74 -1.09
CA GLY A 148 8.28 -1.24 -2.34
C GLY A 148 7.68 0.15 -2.17
N GLU A 149 6.84 0.34 -1.13
CA GLU A 149 6.20 1.64 -0.89
C GLU A 149 7.21 2.73 -0.52
N GLN A 150 8.20 2.43 0.33
CA GLN A 150 9.15 3.43 0.80
C GLN A 150 10.20 3.83 -0.25
N ASN A 151 10.69 2.86 -1.04
CA ASN A 151 11.82 3.11 -1.92
C ASN A 151 11.41 3.37 -3.39
N VAL A 152 10.27 2.86 -3.83
CA VAL A 152 9.85 2.93 -5.24
C VAL A 152 8.53 3.67 -5.39
N LEU A 153 7.43 3.12 -4.82
CA LEU A 153 6.07 3.51 -5.18
C LEU A 153 5.66 4.87 -4.60
N CYS A 154 5.86 5.08 -3.30
CA CYS A 154 5.44 6.30 -2.62
C CYS A 154 6.62 7.24 -2.32
N GLY A 155 7.78 6.69 -1.94
CA GLY A 155 8.97 7.50 -1.67
C GLY A 155 9.69 7.91 -2.96
N GLY A 156 10.28 6.95 -3.66
CA GLY A 156 11.15 7.20 -4.81
C GLY A 156 10.45 7.93 -5.96
N LEU A 157 9.29 7.42 -6.39
CA LEU A 157 8.54 8.01 -7.52
C LEU A 157 8.08 9.44 -7.22
N VAL A 158 7.57 9.70 -6.02
CA VAL A 158 7.10 11.04 -5.63
C VAL A 158 8.24 12.05 -5.60
N ASP A 159 9.39 11.69 -5.01
CA ASP A 159 10.52 12.60 -4.97
C ASP A 159 11.13 12.82 -6.37
N LEU A 160 11.17 11.79 -7.23
CA LEU A 160 11.64 11.95 -8.61
C LEU A 160 10.76 12.92 -9.40
N MET A 161 9.45 12.78 -9.32
CA MET A 161 8.48 13.70 -9.96
C MET A 161 8.62 15.12 -9.43
N LYS A 162 8.75 15.27 -8.11
CA LYS A 162 8.90 16.57 -7.47
C LYS A 162 10.18 17.26 -7.90
N TYR A 163 11.31 16.57 -7.87
CA TYR A 163 12.60 17.15 -8.31
C TYR A 163 12.62 17.51 -9.80
N GLY A 164 11.97 16.72 -10.66
CA GLY A 164 11.79 17.07 -12.06
C GLY A 164 11.00 18.37 -12.23
N PHE A 165 9.87 18.50 -11.54
CA PHE A 165 9.05 19.70 -11.53
C PHE A 165 9.81 20.92 -11.01
N GLU A 166 10.49 20.80 -9.87
CA GLU A 166 11.30 21.86 -9.26
C GLU A 166 12.40 22.31 -10.22
N THR A 167 13.15 21.39 -10.80
CA THR A 167 14.26 21.68 -11.72
C THR A 167 13.78 22.51 -12.92
N LEU A 168 12.66 22.16 -13.52
CA LEU A 168 12.13 22.90 -14.66
C LEU A 168 11.62 24.30 -14.26
N THR A 169 10.89 24.40 -13.16
CA THR A 169 10.37 25.67 -12.69
C THR A 169 11.45 26.64 -12.23
N GLU A 170 12.48 26.16 -11.55
CA GLU A 170 13.66 26.94 -11.17
C GLU A 170 14.44 27.44 -12.40
N ALA A 171 14.44 26.68 -13.48
CA ALA A 171 15.04 27.09 -14.76
C ALA A 171 14.14 28.09 -15.54
N GLY A 172 12.96 28.45 -15.02
CA GLY A 172 12.06 29.43 -15.60
C GLY A 172 11.02 28.88 -16.56
N TYR A 173 10.87 27.57 -16.67
CA TYR A 173 9.78 26.96 -17.48
C TYR A 173 8.43 27.12 -16.77
N PRO A 174 7.33 27.25 -17.56
CA PRO A 174 5.99 27.38 -16.99
C PRO A 174 5.62 26.18 -16.08
N PRO A 175 5.09 26.41 -14.87
CA PRO A 175 4.78 25.33 -13.93
C PRO A 175 3.76 24.33 -14.44
N GLU A 176 2.80 24.78 -15.24
CA GLU A 176 1.79 23.91 -15.87
C GLU A 176 2.45 22.91 -16.84
N MET A 177 3.44 23.37 -17.63
CA MET A 177 4.20 22.50 -18.53
C MET A 177 5.08 21.52 -17.74
N ALA A 178 5.77 21.99 -16.71
CA ALA A 178 6.58 21.14 -15.84
C ALA A 178 5.73 20.05 -15.15
N TYR A 179 4.48 20.38 -14.80
CA TYR A 179 3.55 19.40 -14.22
C TYR A 179 3.11 18.35 -15.26
N PHE A 180 2.83 18.74 -16.50
CA PHE A 180 2.51 17.78 -17.55
C PHE A 180 3.66 16.81 -17.79
N GLU A 181 4.86 17.31 -17.98
CA GLU A 181 6.04 16.51 -18.33
C GLU A 181 6.49 15.58 -17.19
N CYS A 182 6.50 16.07 -15.93
CA CYS A 182 7.11 15.34 -14.82
C CYS A 182 6.09 14.53 -13.98
N VAL A 183 4.80 14.89 -14.03
CA VAL A 183 3.79 14.26 -13.16
C VAL A 183 2.67 13.60 -13.96
N HIS A 184 1.99 14.35 -14.82
CA HIS A 184 0.82 13.83 -15.54
C HIS A 184 1.21 12.71 -16.51
N GLU A 185 2.24 12.93 -17.30
CA GLU A 185 2.67 11.96 -18.33
C GLU A 185 3.33 10.71 -17.74
N ALA A 186 3.88 10.80 -16.54
CA ALA A 186 4.49 9.65 -15.86
C ALA A 186 3.51 8.45 -15.76
N LYS A 187 2.20 8.71 -15.55
CA LYS A 187 1.20 7.64 -15.55
C LYS A 187 1.18 6.87 -16.87
N LEU A 188 1.27 7.57 -18.00
CA LEU A 188 1.19 6.93 -19.32
C LEU A 188 2.41 6.03 -19.58
N ILE A 189 3.58 6.44 -19.12
CA ILE A 189 4.79 5.61 -19.19
C ILE A 189 4.68 4.40 -18.25
N VAL A 190 4.18 4.62 -17.02
CA VAL A 190 3.95 3.52 -16.07
C VAL A 190 2.92 2.53 -16.60
N ASP A 191 1.86 2.99 -17.27
CA ASP A 191 0.87 2.12 -17.92
C ASP A 191 1.50 1.24 -19.01
N LEU A 192 2.42 1.79 -19.82
CA LEU A 192 3.15 1.01 -20.83
C LEU A 192 4.02 -0.08 -20.18
N ILE A 193 4.74 0.25 -19.13
CA ILE A 193 5.55 -0.70 -18.34
C ILE A 193 4.64 -1.76 -17.71
N TYR A 194 3.55 -1.36 -17.11
CA TYR A 194 2.58 -2.26 -16.47
C TYR A 194 1.98 -3.27 -17.48
N ASN A 195 1.59 -2.80 -18.66
CA ASN A 195 0.93 -3.63 -19.67
C ASN A 195 1.88 -4.51 -20.49
N GLY A 196 3.15 -4.17 -20.59
CA GLY A 196 4.04 -4.91 -21.48
C GLY A 196 5.51 -4.99 -21.05
N GLY A 197 5.86 -4.44 -19.91
CA GLY A 197 7.23 -4.38 -19.42
C GLY A 197 8.05 -3.25 -20.04
N ILE A 198 9.26 -3.04 -19.53
CA ILE A 198 10.17 -1.96 -19.94
C ILE A 198 10.52 -2.09 -21.44
N GLN A 199 10.80 -3.29 -21.93
CA GLN A 199 11.09 -3.49 -23.34
C GLN A 199 9.93 -3.09 -24.26
N LYS A 200 8.69 -3.34 -23.85
CA LYS A 200 7.51 -2.91 -24.61
C LYS A 200 7.36 -1.39 -24.57
N MET A 201 7.56 -0.76 -23.43
CA MET A 201 7.59 0.69 -23.31
C MET A 201 8.60 1.29 -24.29
N ASN A 202 9.84 0.82 -24.29
CA ASN A 202 10.91 1.28 -25.21
C ASN A 202 10.56 1.09 -26.69
N SER A 203 9.83 0.02 -27.04
CA SER A 203 9.41 -0.24 -28.42
C SER A 203 8.36 0.74 -28.97
N VAL A 204 7.74 1.57 -28.13
CA VAL A 204 6.66 2.49 -28.53
C VAL A 204 6.97 3.96 -28.26
N ILE A 205 8.02 4.27 -27.49
CA ILE A 205 8.53 5.64 -27.33
C ILE A 205 9.49 6.00 -28.49
N SER A 206 9.89 7.27 -28.58
CA SER A 206 10.86 7.70 -29.60
C SER A 206 12.28 7.21 -29.31
N ASN A 207 13.07 7.01 -30.36
CA ASN A 207 14.50 6.70 -30.19
C ASN A 207 15.25 7.76 -29.38
N THR A 208 14.81 9.02 -29.42
CA THR A 208 15.37 10.12 -28.64
C THR A 208 15.10 9.92 -27.15
N ALA A 209 13.89 9.51 -26.79
CA ALA A 209 13.52 9.24 -25.39
C ALA A 209 14.26 8.00 -24.87
N GLU A 210 14.31 6.91 -25.64
CA GLU A 210 15.05 5.70 -25.28
C GLU A 210 16.57 5.96 -25.15
N PHE A 211 17.15 6.73 -26.05
CA PHE A 211 18.56 7.15 -25.90
C PHE A 211 18.77 7.97 -24.63
N GLY A 212 17.88 8.90 -24.35
CA GLY A 212 17.89 9.72 -23.11
C GLY A 212 17.79 8.87 -21.84
N GLU A 213 16.97 7.81 -21.85
CA GLU A 213 16.85 6.85 -20.75
C GLU A 213 18.21 6.23 -20.42
N TYR A 214 18.88 5.66 -21.42
CA TYR A 214 20.19 5.02 -21.19
C TYR A 214 21.32 6.01 -20.91
N TYR A 215 21.22 7.24 -21.43
CA TYR A 215 22.24 8.26 -21.25
C TYR A 215 22.12 8.96 -19.87
N ASN A 216 20.93 9.38 -19.47
CA ASN A 216 20.72 10.17 -18.25
C ASN A 216 20.29 9.31 -17.04
N GLY A 217 19.55 8.22 -17.25
CA GLY A 217 19.03 7.40 -16.16
C GLY A 217 20.11 7.00 -15.14
N PRO A 218 21.26 6.44 -15.55
CA PRO A 218 22.33 6.09 -14.63
C PRO A 218 23.02 7.27 -13.95
N GLN A 219 22.88 8.49 -14.48
CA GLN A 219 23.44 9.70 -13.88
C GLN A 219 22.49 10.26 -12.81
N ILE A 220 21.18 10.18 -13.03
CA ILE A 220 20.15 10.63 -12.09
C ILE A 220 19.98 9.62 -10.95
N LEU A 221 19.98 8.33 -11.27
CA LEU A 221 19.88 7.22 -10.31
C LEU A 221 21.15 6.35 -10.37
N PRO A 222 22.28 6.85 -9.85
CA PRO A 222 23.54 6.11 -9.89
C PRO A 222 23.53 4.90 -8.93
N ALA A 223 24.55 4.04 -9.02
CA ALA A 223 24.64 2.79 -8.26
C ALA A 223 24.52 2.97 -6.73
N GLU A 224 24.91 4.12 -6.21
CA GLU A 224 24.79 4.48 -4.80
C GLU A 224 23.34 4.52 -4.31
N VAL A 225 22.38 4.80 -5.19
CA VAL A 225 20.95 4.72 -4.86
C VAL A 225 20.57 3.30 -4.46
N LYS A 226 21.09 2.29 -5.18
CA LYS A 226 20.88 0.88 -4.84
C LYS A 226 21.46 0.52 -3.47
N GLU A 227 22.60 1.06 -3.10
CA GLU A 227 23.18 0.83 -1.76
C GLU A 227 22.30 1.46 -0.66
N ARG A 228 21.76 2.66 -0.88
CA ARG A 228 20.79 3.27 0.03
C ARG A 228 19.50 2.46 0.16
N MET A 229 19.03 1.87 -0.94
CA MET A 229 17.88 0.94 -0.92
C MET A 229 18.18 -0.31 -0.08
N LYS A 230 19.38 -0.90 -0.18
CA LYS A 230 19.80 -2.01 0.69
C LYS A 230 19.83 -1.64 2.18
N GLU A 231 20.28 -0.42 2.50
CA GLU A 231 20.25 0.06 3.87
C GLU A 231 18.81 0.30 4.37
N SER A 232 17.92 0.75 3.49
CA SER A 232 16.49 0.86 3.79
C SER A 232 15.89 -0.50 4.10
N LEU A 233 16.16 -1.51 3.27
CA LEU A 233 15.71 -2.89 3.50
C LEU A 233 16.19 -3.43 4.85
N LYS A 234 17.46 -3.23 5.19
CA LYS A 234 18.00 -3.64 6.51
C LYS A 234 17.29 -2.98 7.69
N ARG A 235 16.89 -1.69 7.55
CA ARG A 235 16.10 -1.02 8.60
C ARG A 235 14.71 -1.61 8.75
N ILE A 236 14.11 -2.06 7.66
CA ILE A 236 12.81 -2.74 7.65
C ILE A 236 12.93 -4.12 8.33
N GLU A 237 13.84 -4.98 7.83
CA GLU A 237 14.04 -6.34 8.32
C GLU A 237 14.45 -6.40 9.81
N SER A 238 15.24 -5.43 10.27
CA SER A 238 15.62 -5.31 11.69
C SER A 238 14.52 -4.80 12.62
N GLY A 239 13.36 -4.40 12.09
CA GLY A 239 12.27 -3.79 12.83
C GLY A 239 12.54 -2.33 13.26
N LYS A 240 13.66 -1.74 12.83
CA LYS A 240 13.97 -0.35 13.20
C LYS A 240 12.94 0.62 12.64
N PHE A 241 12.52 0.44 11.37
CA PHE A 241 11.49 1.28 10.77
C PHE A 241 10.16 1.16 11.53
N ALA A 242 9.73 -0.05 11.85
CA ALA A 242 8.50 -0.29 12.59
C ALA A 242 8.51 0.39 13.98
N LYS A 243 9.64 0.27 14.68
CA LYS A 243 9.84 0.95 15.97
C LYS A 243 9.74 2.47 15.83
N ASP A 244 10.48 3.05 14.87
CA ASP A 244 10.50 4.50 14.63
C ASP A 244 9.08 5.02 14.30
N TRP A 245 8.32 4.27 13.48
CA TRP A 245 6.94 4.61 13.13
C TRP A 245 6.00 4.56 14.33
N LEU A 246 6.05 3.49 15.12
CA LEU A 246 5.19 3.34 16.28
C LEU A 246 5.50 4.41 17.36
N GLU A 247 6.77 4.78 17.54
CA GLU A 247 7.15 5.89 18.43
C GLU A 247 6.64 7.25 17.93
N GLU A 248 6.67 7.49 16.62
CA GLU A 248 6.11 8.70 16.00
C GLU A 248 4.58 8.73 16.16
N ALA A 249 3.91 7.62 15.89
CA ALA A 249 2.47 7.49 16.02
C ALA A 249 2.00 7.70 17.47
N ALA A 250 2.70 7.12 18.46
CA ALA A 250 2.39 7.29 19.88
C ALA A 250 2.46 8.75 20.35
N LYS A 251 3.25 9.60 19.69
CA LYS A 251 3.30 11.06 19.93
C LYS A 251 2.25 11.84 19.14
N GLY A 252 1.35 11.17 18.46
CA GLY A 252 0.32 11.78 17.62
C GLY A 252 0.82 12.16 16.21
N ALA A 253 1.90 11.56 15.75
CA ALA A 253 2.50 11.70 14.41
C ALA A 253 2.80 13.15 14.00
N PRO A 254 3.53 13.94 14.82
CA PRO A 254 3.77 15.36 14.55
C PRO A 254 4.58 15.59 13.28
N ASN A 255 5.63 14.77 13.03
CA ASN A 255 6.47 14.91 11.83
C ASN A 255 5.69 14.56 10.56
N LEU A 256 4.88 13.49 10.59
CA LEU A 256 4.01 13.11 9.48
C LEU A 256 3.01 14.22 9.15
N LYS A 257 2.38 14.83 10.17
CA LYS A 257 1.45 15.94 9.99
C LYS A 257 2.12 17.17 9.37
N ALA A 258 3.30 17.55 9.88
CA ALA A 258 4.07 18.68 9.34
C ALA A 258 4.47 18.44 7.87
N LYS A 259 4.90 17.22 7.51
CA LYS A 259 5.22 16.88 6.12
C LYS A 259 4.00 16.92 5.19
N ARG A 260 2.84 16.45 5.66
CA ARG A 260 1.59 16.56 4.89
C ARG A 260 1.18 18.00 4.63
N GLU A 261 1.30 18.86 5.63
CA GLU A 261 1.01 20.28 5.48
C GLU A 261 1.97 20.95 4.48
N ALA A 262 3.27 20.72 4.64
CA ALA A 262 4.28 21.26 3.73
C ALA A 262 4.08 20.79 2.28
N LEU A 263 3.77 19.51 2.08
CA LEU A 263 3.49 18.98 0.74
C LEU A 263 2.21 19.59 0.15
N GLY A 264 1.16 19.76 0.95
CA GLY A 264 -0.08 20.41 0.50
C GLY A 264 0.09 21.87 0.04
N GLN A 265 1.13 22.54 0.51
CA GLN A 265 1.49 23.90 0.10
C GLN A 265 2.56 23.93 -1.01
N HIS A 266 3.04 22.77 -1.44
CA HIS A 266 4.08 22.69 -2.45
C HIS A 266 3.53 23.13 -3.82
N PRO A 267 4.31 23.89 -4.64
CA PRO A 267 3.84 24.35 -5.96
C PRO A 267 3.34 23.22 -6.87
N VAL A 268 3.94 22.03 -6.81
CA VAL A 268 3.48 20.87 -7.60
C VAL A 268 2.05 20.46 -7.27
N GLU A 269 1.62 20.55 -6.00
CA GLU A 269 0.25 20.23 -5.61
C GLU A 269 -0.73 21.34 -5.98
N ILE A 270 -0.33 22.62 -5.82
CA ILE A 270 -1.15 23.77 -6.17
C ILE A 270 -1.43 23.80 -7.69
N VAL A 271 -0.38 23.65 -8.50
CA VAL A 271 -0.49 23.57 -9.96
C VAL A 271 -1.23 22.31 -10.37
N GLY A 272 -0.90 21.18 -9.74
CA GLY A 272 -1.55 19.89 -10.01
C GLY A 272 -3.06 19.92 -9.76
N ALA A 273 -3.53 20.55 -8.68
CA ALA A 273 -4.95 20.70 -8.40
C ALA A 273 -5.67 21.47 -9.54
N LYS A 274 -5.07 22.56 -10.02
CA LYS A 274 -5.58 23.36 -11.13
C LYS A 274 -5.65 22.56 -12.43
N ILE A 275 -4.59 21.76 -12.72
CA ILE A 275 -4.56 20.93 -13.94
C ILE A 275 -5.56 19.78 -13.84
N ARG A 276 -5.65 19.09 -12.71
CA ARG A 276 -6.60 17.97 -12.52
C ARG A 276 -8.05 18.42 -12.67
N SER A 277 -8.40 19.62 -12.22
CA SER A 277 -9.75 20.18 -12.40
C SER A 277 -10.18 20.35 -13.87
N LEU A 278 -9.23 20.43 -14.80
CA LEU A 278 -9.53 20.49 -16.25
C LEU A 278 -9.96 19.13 -16.83
N PHE A 279 -9.68 18.04 -16.12
CA PHE A 279 -9.97 16.67 -16.56
C PHE A 279 -11.12 16.02 -15.78
N GLU A 280 -11.65 16.68 -14.75
CA GLU A 280 -12.85 16.21 -14.05
C GLU A 280 -14.02 16.24 -15.04
N ARG A 281 -14.43 15.03 -15.47
CA ARG A 281 -15.66 14.88 -16.25
C ARG A 281 -16.83 14.94 -15.26
N ASN A 282 -17.68 15.97 -15.44
CA ASN A 282 -18.98 16.09 -14.76
C ASN A 282 -19.86 14.85 -14.99
#